data_0923220fd4943fd3f433b091d73eb5e8
#
_entry.id   0923220fd4943fd3f433b091d73eb5e8
#
_cell.length_a   1.000
_cell.length_b   1.000
_cell.length_c   1.000
_cell.angle_alpha   90.00
_cell.angle_beta   90.00
_cell.angle_gamma   90.00
#
_symmetry.space_group_name_H-M   'P 1'
#
loop_
_entity.id
_entity.type
_entity.pdbx_description
1 polymer ?
#
loop_
_entity_poly.entity_id
_entity_poly.type
_entity_poly.pdbx_seq_one_letter_code
_entity_poly.pdbx_strand_id
1 'polypeptide(L)'
;MATTQQKKVAPKKKSEGFTGVRNAFWIIVVCFVIAVCFFKFFLGMPDHFVNDDPTGAVKDSNIWGTIYKGGVVVPLIHTLLLTVIALSIERILALRTAFGKGALPKFTANIKAALKSNDFDKAFKLCDQQKGSVANVVLASLNAYKDMESGANAALKKSQKVAKIQQAHEEATQLEMPTLTMNLPIIATIVTLGTLTGLLGTVTGMIRSFAALAAGGGGDSLALSTGISEALINTEIGRASCRERV
;
A
#
# COMPACT_ATOMS: atom_id res chain seq x y z
N MET A 1 34.87 39.81 -8.05
CA MET A 1 33.54 39.23 -8.08
C MET A 1 33.41 38.37 -9.33
N ALA A 2 33.61 37.08 -9.24
CA ALA A 2 33.46 36.16 -10.35
C ALA A 2 32.29 35.21 -10.00
N THR A 3 31.15 35.44 -10.64
CA THR A 3 29.94 34.66 -10.49
C THR A 3 30.15 33.31 -11.17
N THR A 4 30.45 32.24 -10.39
CA THR A 4 30.56 30.90 -10.90
C THR A 4 29.15 30.39 -11.25
N GLN A 5 28.84 30.40 -12.53
CA GLN A 5 27.62 29.75 -13.05
C GLN A 5 27.71 28.26 -12.79
N GLN A 6 26.94 27.79 -11.82
CA GLN A 6 26.64 26.39 -11.64
C GLN A 6 25.91 25.87 -12.88
N LYS A 7 26.59 25.12 -13.73
CA LYS A 7 26.01 24.41 -14.84
C LYS A 7 25.03 23.37 -14.27
N LYS A 8 23.73 23.73 -14.30
CA LYS A 8 22.63 22.81 -13.94
C LYS A 8 22.74 21.58 -14.83
N VAL A 9 23.18 20.47 -14.23
CA VAL A 9 23.11 19.15 -14.89
C VAL A 9 21.61 18.88 -15.11
N ALA A 10 21.19 18.81 -16.37
CA ALA A 10 19.82 18.50 -16.73
C ALA A 10 19.45 17.14 -16.15
N PRO A 11 18.29 17.00 -15.47
CA PRO A 11 17.87 15.70 -14.95
C PRO A 11 17.65 14.74 -16.12
N LYS A 12 18.46 13.69 -16.17
CA LYS A 12 18.27 12.58 -17.11
C LYS A 12 16.86 12.04 -16.93
N LYS A 13 16.14 11.90 -18.05
CA LYS A 13 14.78 11.35 -18.16
C LYS A 13 14.62 10.14 -17.24
N LYS A 14 13.72 10.24 -16.24
CA LYS A 14 13.36 9.13 -15.36
C LYS A 14 12.98 7.92 -16.20
N SER A 15 13.48 6.74 -15.84
CA SER A 15 13.02 5.50 -16.46
C SER A 15 11.51 5.42 -16.29
N GLU A 16 10.78 5.26 -17.39
CA GLU A 16 9.31 5.11 -17.40
C GLU A 16 8.95 3.73 -16.82
N GLY A 17 9.08 3.57 -15.49
CA GLY A 17 8.55 2.46 -14.75
C GLY A 17 7.21 2.85 -14.11
N PHE A 18 6.35 1.88 -13.85
CA PHE A 18 5.12 2.08 -13.11
C PHE A 18 5.45 2.66 -11.72
N THR A 19 5.17 3.96 -11.55
CA THR A 19 5.48 4.70 -10.30
C THR A 19 4.38 4.57 -9.24
N GLY A 20 3.35 3.76 -9.50
CA GLY A 20 2.19 3.62 -8.65
C GLY A 20 1.07 4.63 -8.94
N VAL A 21 -0.10 4.38 -8.39
CA VAL A 21 -1.27 5.27 -8.55
C VAL A 21 -1.13 6.45 -7.62
N ARG A 22 -0.95 7.64 -8.19
CA ARG A 22 -0.77 8.89 -7.44
C ARG A 22 -2.04 9.33 -6.70
N ASN A 23 -3.21 8.89 -7.12
CA ASN A 23 -4.50 9.24 -6.54
C ASN A 23 -5.18 8.00 -5.91
N ALA A 24 -4.76 7.61 -4.71
CA ALA A 24 -5.41 6.55 -3.93
C ALA A 24 -6.91 6.81 -3.70
N PHE A 25 -7.35 8.07 -3.72
CA PHE A 25 -8.75 8.45 -3.57
C PHE A 25 -9.66 7.78 -4.60
N TRP A 26 -9.28 7.75 -5.88
CA TRP A 26 -10.08 7.08 -6.92
C TRP A 26 -10.20 5.58 -6.71
N ILE A 27 -9.14 4.94 -6.20
CA ILE A 27 -9.19 3.52 -5.84
C ILE A 27 -10.23 3.29 -4.74
N ILE A 28 -10.24 4.14 -3.70
CA ILE A 28 -11.21 4.04 -2.60
C ILE A 28 -12.66 4.19 -3.14
N VAL A 29 -12.91 5.17 -4.01
CA VAL A 29 -14.23 5.39 -4.60
C VAL A 29 -14.69 4.19 -5.43
N VAL A 30 -13.81 3.64 -6.27
CA VAL A 30 -14.13 2.45 -7.07
C VAL A 30 -14.39 1.24 -6.18
N CYS A 31 -13.55 1.00 -5.17
CA CYS A 31 -13.76 -0.07 -4.20
C CYS A 31 -15.06 0.10 -3.42
N PHE A 32 -15.45 1.33 -3.08
CA PHE A 32 -16.74 1.60 -2.44
C PHE A 32 -17.91 1.22 -3.32
N VAL A 33 -17.90 1.62 -4.58
CA VAL A 33 -18.96 1.26 -5.53
C VAL A 33 -19.05 -0.25 -5.70
N ILE A 34 -17.90 -0.92 -5.86
CA ILE A 34 -17.84 -2.39 -5.97
C ILE A 34 -18.40 -3.06 -4.71
N ALA A 35 -18.00 -2.59 -3.53
CA ALA A 35 -18.45 -3.14 -2.24
C ALA A 35 -19.97 -2.99 -2.06
N VAL A 36 -20.54 -1.83 -2.41
CA VAL A 36 -21.99 -1.59 -2.34
C VAL A 36 -22.74 -2.45 -3.37
N CYS A 37 -22.24 -2.57 -4.59
CA CYS A 37 -22.81 -3.45 -5.60
C CYS A 37 -22.77 -4.91 -5.14
N PHE A 38 -21.64 -5.38 -4.64
CA PHE A 38 -21.48 -6.73 -4.11
C PHE A 38 -22.44 -6.99 -2.93
N PHE A 39 -22.56 -6.04 -2.02
CA PHE A 39 -23.47 -6.13 -0.88
C PHE A 39 -24.93 -6.26 -1.30
N LYS A 40 -25.39 -5.41 -2.25
CA LYS A 40 -26.79 -5.42 -2.69
C LYS A 40 -27.10 -6.57 -3.62
N PHE A 41 -26.26 -6.82 -4.63
CA PHE A 41 -26.57 -7.78 -5.69
C PHE A 41 -26.17 -9.21 -5.35
N PHE A 42 -25.10 -9.42 -4.61
CA PHE A 42 -24.62 -10.76 -4.27
C PHE A 42 -25.08 -11.21 -2.89
N LEU A 43 -24.84 -10.42 -1.85
CA LEU A 43 -25.22 -10.77 -0.47
C LEU A 43 -26.73 -10.63 -0.23
N GLY A 44 -27.40 -9.70 -0.90
CA GLY A 44 -28.84 -9.48 -0.82
C GLY A 44 -29.68 -10.37 -1.74
N MET A 45 -29.10 -11.43 -2.35
CA MET A 45 -29.88 -12.37 -3.18
C MET A 45 -30.95 -13.09 -2.37
N PRO A 46 -32.17 -13.25 -2.89
CA PRO A 46 -33.30 -13.94 -2.21
C PRO A 46 -32.95 -15.38 -1.82
N ASP A 47 -32.12 -16.05 -2.59
CA ASP A 47 -31.70 -17.46 -2.37
C ASP A 47 -31.04 -17.71 -1.01
N HIS A 48 -30.53 -16.69 -0.36
CA HIS A 48 -29.85 -16.78 0.93
C HIS A 48 -30.80 -16.72 2.14
N PHE A 49 -32.07 -16.38 1.91
CA PHE A 49 -33.06 -16.13 2.95
C PHE A 49 -34.24 -17.13 2.91
N VAL A 50 -34.85 -17.37 4.06
CA VAL A 50 -36.07 -18.19 4.15
C VAL A 50 -37.23 -17.34 3.60
N ASN A 51 -38.05 -17.93 2.74
CA ASN A 51 -39.15 -17.28 2.02
C ASN A 51 -38.73 -16.14 1.07
N ASP A 52 -37.48 -16.16 0.59
CA ASP A 52 -36.93 -15.17 -0.35
C ASP A 52 -36.99 -13.70 0.16
N ASP A 53 -37.17 -13.51 1.46
CA ASP A 53 -37.22 -12.19 2.10
C ASP A 53 -35.89 -11.84 2.76
N PRO A 54 -35.15 -10.81 2.27
CA PRO A 54 -33.89 -10.37 2.86
C PRO A 54 -34.00 -9.87 4.31
N THR A 55 -35.21 -9.56 4.78
CA THR A 55 -35.48 -9.14 6.16
C THR A 55 -35.75 -10.34 7.08
N GLY A 56 -36.11 -11.50 6.50
CA GLY A 56 -36.46 -12.74 7.16
C GLY A 56 -35.25 -13.49 7.77
N ALA A 57 -35.47 -14.72 8.24
CA ALA A 57 -34.42 -15.58 8.76
C ALA A 57 -33.47 -16.02 7.61
N VAL A 58 -32.20 -16.21 7.94
CA VAL A 58 -31.22 -16.77 6.99
C VAL A 58 -31.44 -18.28 6.89
N LYS A 59 -31.32 -18.86 5.68
CA LYS A 59 -31.34 -20.32 5.52
C LYS A 59 -30.19 -20.96 6.31
N ASP A 60 -30.44 -22.13 6.92
CA ASP A 60 -29.49 -22.82 7.76
C ASP A 60 -28.12 -22.94 7.09
N SER A 61 -27.06 -22.57 7.82
CA SER A 61 -25.66 -22.56 7.37
C SER A 61 -25.27 -21.61 6.23
N ASN A 62 -26.11 -20.66 5.82
CA ASN A 62 -25.72 -19.73 4.76
C ASN A 62 -24.94 -18.53 5.31
N ILE A 63 -23.60 -18.59 5.20
CA ILE A 63 -22.68 -17.55 5.66
C ILE A 63 -22.95 -16.21 4.96
N TRP A 64 -23.33 -16.22 3.68
CA TRP A 64 -23.55 -14.99 2.90
C TRP A 64 -24.76 -14.20 3.39
N GLY A 65 -25.87 -14.87 3.67
CA GLY A 65 -27.05 -14.27 4.26
C GLY A 65 -26.76 -13.71 5.67
N THR A 66 -25.94 -14.44 6.45
CA THR A 66 -25.51 -13.98 7.77
C THR A 66 -24.66 -12.70 7.69
N ILE A 67 -23.76 -12.61 6.72
CA ILE A 67 -22.96 -11.41 6.46
C ILE A 67 -23.87 -10.23 6.05
N TYR A 68 -24.88 -10.46 5.22
CA TYR A 68 -25.83 -9.41 4.83
C TYR A 68 -26.54 -8.81 6.05
N LYS A 69 -26.87 -9.64 7.04
CA LYS A 69 -27.50 -9.19 8.30
C LYS A 69 -26.57 -8.35 9.19
N GLY A 70 -25.27 -8.28 8.90
CA GLY A 70 -24.34 -7.37 9.55
C GLY A 70 -24.63 -5.87 9.33
N GLY A 71 -25.67 -5.54 8.54
CA GLY A 71 -26.22 -4.20 8.42
C GLY A 71 -25.36 -3.24 7.59
N VAL A 72 -25.58 -1.94 7.81
CA VAL A 72 -24.93 -0.85 7.03
C VAL A 72 -23.41 -0.77 7.24
N VAL A 73 -22.88 -1.36 8.30
CA VAL A 73 -21.45 -1.35 8.61
C VAL A 73 -20.68 -2.30 7.67
N VAL A 74 -21.31 -3.39 7.22
CA VAL A 74 -20.66 -4.41 6.37
C VAL A 74 -20.12 -3.84 5.05
N PRO A 75 -20.89 -3.11 4.22
CA PRO A 75 -20.35 -2.54 2.99
C PRO A 75 -19.19 -1.57 3.24
N LEU A 76 -19.20 -0.86 4.38
CA LEU A 76 -18.10 0.02 4.76
C LEU A 76 -16.81 -0.77 5.04
N ILE A 77 -16.90 -1.84 5.83
CA ILE A 77 -15.75 -2.71 6.14
C ILE A 77 -15.25 -3.41 4.88
N HIS A 78 -16.15 -3.89 4.01
CA HIS A 78 -15.76 -4.50 2.72
C HIS A 78 -15.03 -3.50 1.80
N THR A 79 -15.44 -2.24 1.80
CA THR A 79 -14.73 -1.18 1.07
C THR A 79 -13.29 -1.04 1.56
N LEU A 80 -13.09 -0.98 2.89
CA LEU A 80 -11.76 -0.87 3.48
C LEU A 80 -10.89 -2.10 3.14
N LEU A 81 -11.46 -3.30 3.25
CA LEU A 81 -10.77 -4.55 2.91
C LEU A 81 -10.34 -4.58 1.44
N LEU A 82 -11.26 -4.30 0.50
CA LEU A 82 -10.95 -4.26 -0.92
C LEU A 82 -9.90 -3.19 -1.26
N THR A 83 -9.97 -2.04 -0.61
CA THR A 83 -8.99 -0.96 -0.79
C THR A 83 -7.59 -1.39 -0.34
N VAL A 84 -7.47 -2.05 0.81
CA VAL A 84 -6.18 -2.57 1.30
C VAL A 84 -5.61 -3.58 0.31
N ILE A 85 -6.41 -4.54 -0.16
CA ILE A 85 -5.98 -5.55 -1.15
C ILE A 85 -5.53 -4.86 -2.45
N ALA A 86 -6.31 -3.94 -2.99
CA ALA A 86 -6.00 -3.23 -4.22
C ALA A 86 -4.70 -2.42 -4.12
N LEU A 87 -4.53 -1.67 -3.02
CA LEU A 87 -3.31 -0.90 -2.77
C LEU A 87 -2.10 -1.80 -2.49
N SER A 88 -2.28 -2.95 -1.84
CA SER A 88 -1.20 -3.92 -1.61
C SER A 88 -0.70 -4.52 -2.92
N ILE A 89 -1.61 -4.94 -3.80
CA ILE A 89 -1.24 -5.44 -5.13
C ILE A 89 -0.52 -4.34 -5.93
N GLU A 90 -1.03 -3.13 -5.92
CA GLU A 90 -0.41 -1.97 -6.58
C GLU A 90 1.02 -1.74 -6.05
N ARG A 91 1.23 -1.82 -4.74
CA ARG A 91 2.57 -1.67 -4.13
C ARG A 91 3.52 -2.78 -4.52
N ILE A 92 3.07 -4.02 -4.53
CA ILE A 92 3.90 -5.15 -4.97
C ILE A 92 4.35 -4.96 -6.42
N LEU A 93 3.47 -4.51 -7.31
CA LEU A 93 3.83 -4.24 -8.71
C LEU A 93 4.80 -3.06 -8.83
N ALA A 94 4.57 -1.96 -8.11
CA ALA A 94 5.45 -0.81 -8.09
C ALA A 94 6.85 -1.15 -7.55
N LEU A 95 6.94 -1.92 -6.47
CA LEU A 95 8.20 -2.37 -5.89
C LEU A 95 8.95 -3.31 -6.84
N ARG A 96 8.26 -4.24 -7.52
CA ARG A 96 8.90 -5.08 -8.55
C ARG A 96 9.56 -4.26 -9.65
N THR A 97 8.92 -3.17 -10.07
CA THR A 97 9.49 -2.25 -11.05
C THR A 97 10.66 -1.46 -10.48
N ALA A 98 10.58 -1.05 -9.21
CA ALA A 98 11.65 -0.32 -8.52
C ALA A 98 12.90 -1.18 -8.27
N PHE A 99 12.75 -2.50 -8.11
CA PHE A 99 13.89 -3.42 -8.01
C PHE A 99 14.65 -3.57 -9.32
N GLY A 100 14.05 -3.24 -10.46
CA GLY A 100 14.67 -3.33 -11.78
C GLY A 100 14.63 -4.73 -12.37
N LYS A 101 15.45 -4.97 -13.43
CA LYS A 101 15.37 -6.17 -14.26
C LYS A 101 16.17 -7.37 -13.75
N GLY A 102 17.07 -7.20 -12.74
CA GLY A 102 17.98 -8.25 -12.29
C GLY A 102 17.93 -8.47 -10.79
N ALA A 103 18.55 -9.57 -10.33
CA ALA A 103 18.69 -9.85 -8.90
C ALA A 103 19.65 -8.85 -8.23
N LEU A 104 19.19 -8.10 -7.25
CA LEU A 104 19.98 -7.10 -6.52
C LEU A 104 21.31 -7.65 -5.96
N PRO A 105 21.36 -8.87 -5.36
CA PRO A 105 22.64 -9.41 -4.88
C PRO A 105 23.69 -9.59 -5.99
N LYS A 106 23.28 -10.03 -7.16
CA LYS A 106 24.18 -10.16 -8.32
C LYS A 106 24.61 -8.80 -8.84
N PHE A 107 23.71 -7.85 -8.92
CA PHE A 107 24.02 -6.47 -9.30
C PHE A 107 25.06 -5.84 -8.37
N THR A 108 24.84 -5.89 -7.06
CA THR A 108 25.79 -5.33 -6.07
C THR A 108 27.16 -6.03 -6.12
N ALA A 109 27.21 -7.34 -6.31
CA ALA A 109 28.47 -8.07 -6.48
C ALA A 109 29.22 -7.64 -7.75
N ASN A 110 28.51 -7.50 -8.87
CA ASN A 110 29.09 -7.07 -10.14
C ASN A 110 29.59 -5.62 -10.08
N ILE A 111 28.85 -4.70 -9.44
CA ILE A 111 29.30 -3.32 -9.22
C ILE A 111 30.56 -3.29 -8.37
N LYS A 112 30.60 -4.05 -7.25
CA LYS A 112 31.79 -4.14 -6.40
C LYS A 112 33.00 -4.68 -7.18
N ALA A 113 32.80 -5.67 -8.03
CA ALA A 113 33.87 -6.22 -8.86
C ALA A 113 34.39 -5.19 -9.89
N ALA A 114 33.47 -4.48 -10.59
CA ALA A 114 33.84 -3.45 -11.55
C ALA A 114 34.58 -2.27 -10.88
N LEU A 115 34.17 -1.85 -9.69
CA LEU A 115 34.84 -0.79 -8.92
C LEU A 115 36.23 -1.22 -8.44
N LYS A 116 36.42 -2.48 -8.02
CA LYS A 116 37.73 -3.02 -7.64
C LYS A 116 38.71 -3.06 -8.82
N SER A 117 38.22 -3.30 -10.03
CA SER A 117 39.03 -3.29 -11.25
C SER A 117 39.20 -1.89 -11.86
N ASN A 118 38.70 -0.83 -11.22
CA ASN A 118 38.66 0.55 -11.74
C ASN A 118 37.95 0.67 -13.11
N ASP A 119 37.04 -0.26 -13.44
CA ASP A 119 36.29 -0.25 -14.69
C ASP A 119 34.96 0.47 -14.50
N PHE A 120 35.01 1.80 -14.51
CA PHE A 120 33.83 2.65 -14.33
C PHE A 120 32.83 2.54 -15.48
N ASP A 121 33.33 2.36 -16.72
CA ASP A 121 32.44 2.22 -17.90
C ASP A 121 31.56 0.98 -17.79
N LYS A 122 32.12 -0.12 -17.28
CA LYS A 122 31.37 -1.33 -16.96
C LYS A 122 30.37 -1.10 -15.84
N ALA A 123 30.74 -0.37 -14.79
CA ALA A 123 29.83 -0.02 -13.70
C ALA A 123 28.63 0.82 -14.20
N PHE A 124 28.85 1.82 -15.05
CA PHE A 124 27.78 2.59 -15.69
C PHE A 124 26.85 1.72 -16.53
N LYS A 125 27.39 0.83 -17.38
CA LYS A 125 26.59 -0.11 -18.18
C LYS A 125 25.75 -1.05 -17.31
N LEU A 126 26.28 -1.56 -16.21
CA LEU A 126 25.54 -2.39 -15.27
C LEU A 126 24.37 -1.63 -14.64
N CYS A 127 24.54 -0.37 -14.27
CA CYS A 127 23.44 0.47 -13.76
C CYS A 127 22.37 0.70 -14.84
N ASP A 128 22.74 0.98 -16.07
CA ASP A 128 21.80 1.17 -17.19
C ASP A 128 21.03 -0.11 -17.56
N GLN A 129 21.63 -1.29 -17.36
CA GLN A 129 20.99 -2.59 -17.57
C GLN A 129 20.02 -2.95 -16.45
N GLN A 130 20.43 -2.73 -15.19
CA GLN A 130 19.62 -3.06 -14.02
C GLN A 130 18.32 -2.26 -13.99
N LYS A 131 18.37 -0.96 -14.24
CA LYS A 131 17.26 0.00 -14.11
C LYS A 131 16.57 -0.15 -12.73
N GLY A 132 16.03 0.88 -12.19
CA GLY A 132 15.36 0.85 -10.89
C GLY A 132 16.03 1.76 -9.87
N SER A 133 15.39 1.93 -8.70
CA SER A 133 15.79 2.92 -7.70
C SER A 133 17.21 2.70 -7.17
N VAL A 134 17.60 1.45 -6.92
CA VAL A 134 18.96 1.14 -6.45
C VAL A 134 20.01 1.47 -7.50
N ALA A 135 19.74 1.16 -8.76
CA ALA A 135 20.65 1.51 -9.85
C ALA A 135 20.78 3.02 -10.05
N ASN A 136 19.69 3.78 -9.84
CA ASN A 136 19.71 5.25 -9.93
C ASN A 136 20.56 5.88 -8.83
N VAL A 137 20.47 5.37 -7.59
CA VAL A 137 21.28 5.84 -6.45
C VAL A 137 22.76 5.55 -6.69
N VAL A 138 23.09 4.32 -7.14
CA VAL A 138 24.48 3.96 -7.48
C VAL A 138 24.99 4.81 -8.64
N LEU A 139 24.18 5.05 -9.67
CA LEU A 139 24.54 5.89 -10.80
C LEU A 139 24.83 7.34 -10.38
N ALA A 140 24.04 7.90 -9.48
CA ALA A 140 24.27 9.23 -8.92
C ALA A 140 25.62 9.31 -8.19
N SER A 141 25.94 8.30 -7.38
CA SER A 141 27.21 8.21 -6.67
C SER A 141 28.40 8.07 -7.65
N LEU A 142 28.27 7.29 -8.73
CA LEU A 142 29.29 7.13 -9.75
C LEU A 142 29.51 8.44 -10.55
N ASN A 143 28.44 9.17 -10.86
CA ASN A 143 28.56 10.47 -11.52
C ASN A 143 29.26 11.47 -10.60
N ALA A 144 28.91 11.52 -9.31
CA ALA A 144 29.59 12.37 -8.34
C ALA A 144 31.08 12.03 -8.24
N TYR A 145 31.45 10.75 -8.25
CA TYR A 145 32.84 10.32 -8.26
C TYR A 145 33.57 10.84 -9.51
N LYS A 146 32.98 10.64 -10.70
CA LYS A 146 33.54 11.12 -11.97
C LYS A 146 33.72 12.63 -11.98
N ASP A 147 32.77 13.38 -11.45
CA ASP A 147 32.86 14.83 -11.34
C ASP A 147 33.94 15.30 -10.36
N MET A 148 34.32 14.43 -9.36
CA MET A 148 35.41 14.71 -8.43
C MET A 148 36.81 14.42 -9.02
N GLU A 149 36.89 13.53 -10.02
CA GLU A 149 38.15 13.28 -10.73
C GLU A 149 38.41 14.30 -11.85
N SER A 150 37.35 14.90 -12.41
CA SER A 150 37.43 15.85 -13.53
C SER A 150 37.34 17.30 -13.05
N GLY A 151 38.13 18.19 -13.64
CA GLY A 151 38.03 19.63 -13.51
C GLY A 151 38.52 20.23 -12.19
N ALA A 152 37.92 21.33 -11.76
CA ALA A 152 38.31 22.12 -10.58
C ALA A 152 38.24 21.35 -9.23
N ASN A 153 37.51 20.23 -9.18
CA ASN A 153 37.37 19.40 -8.00
C ASN A 153 38.52 18.41 -7.80
N ALA A 154 39.40 18.25 -8.78
CA ALA A 154 40.56 17.34 -8.68
C ALA A 154 41.52 17.71 -7.53
N ALA A 155 41.62 19.02 -7.21
CA ALA A 155 42.49 19.57 -6.16
C ALA A 155 41.93 19.39 -4.73
N LEU A 156 40.69 18.90 -4.54
CA LEU A 156 40.09 18.71 -3.23
C LEU A 156 40.76 17.59 -2.44
N LYS A 157 40.84 17.77 -1.11
CA LYS A 157 41.35 16.72 -0.21
C LYS A 157 40.45 15.48 -0.28
N LYS A 158 41.03 14.29 -0.09
CA LYS A 158 40.34 13.00 -0.12
C LYS A 158 39.08 12.97 0.75
N SER A 159 39.13 13.54 1.95
CA SER A 159 37.99 13.63 2.87
C SER A 159 36.85 14.45 2.30
N GLN A 160 37.14 15.56 1.61
CA GLN A 160 36.11 16.41 0.96
C GLN A 160 35.48 15.73 -0.25
N LYS A 161 36.26 14.96 -1.03
CA LYS A 161 35.75 14.15 -2.14
C LYS A 161 34.78 13.09 -1.64
N VAL A 162 35.15 12.36 -0.59
CA VAL A 162 34.28 11.34 0.03
C VAL A 162 32.99 11.97 0.56
N ALA A 163 33.07 13.10 1.27
CA ALA A 163 31.88 13.79 1.78
C ALA A 163 30.91 14.21 0.66
N LYS A 164 31.42 14.72 -0.45
CA LYS A 164 30.57 15.08 -1.61
C LYS A 164 29.91 13.87 -2.29
N ILE A 165 30.61 12.73 -2.37
CA ILE A 165 30.03 11.50 -2.90
C ILE A 165 28.94 10.97 -1.98
N GLN A 166 29.16 11.03 -0.66
CA GLN A 166 28.16 10.66 0.34
C GLN A 166 26.93 11.57 0.26
N GLN A 167 27.14 12.88 0.13
CA GLN A 167 26.05 13.83 -0.07
C GLN A 167 25.22 13.50 -1.32
N ALA A 168 25.87 13.24 -2.47
CA ALA A 168 25.17 12.86 -3.70
C ALA A 168 24.40 11.53 -3.55
N HIS A 169 24.96 10.58 -2.79
CA HIS A 169 24.27 9.33 -2.46
C HIS A 169 23.02 9.56 -1.62
N GLU A 170 23.13 10.39 -0.58
CA GLU A 170 22.00 10.73 0.31
C GLU A 170 20.91 11.50 -0.43
N GLU A 171 21.29 12.49 -1.24
CA GLU A 171 20.35 13.24 -2.08
C GLU A 171 19.60 12.33 -3.06
N ALA A 172 20.31 11.42 -3.73
CA ALA A 172 19.68 10.47 -4.65
C ALA A 172 18.75 9.49 -3.90
N THR A 173 19.14 9.04 -2.71
CA THR A 173 18.29 8.18 -1.86
C THR A 173 17.03 8.91 -1.42
N GLN A 174 17.14 10.17 -0.99
CA GLN A 174 15.99 10.99 -0.61
C GLN A 174 15.03 11.24 -1.76
N LEU A 175 15.51 11.32 -2.99
CA LEU A 175 14.67 11.47 -4.19
C LEU A 175 13.94 10.18 -4.59
N GLU A 176 14.55 9.01 -4.36
CA GLU A 176 13.95 7.71 -4.67
C GLU A 176 13.01 7.19 -3.55
N MET A 177 13.28 7.53 -2.28
CA MET A 177 12.52 7.06 -1.12
C MET A 177 11.02 7.37 -1.19
N PRO A 178 10.56 8.58 -1.59
CA PRO A 178 9.12 8.87 -1.69
C PRO A 178 8.38 7.96 -2.66
N THR A 179 9.03 7.53 -3.73
CA THR A 179 8.42 6.62 -4.71
C THR A 179 8.25 5.21 -4.16
N LEU A 180 9.16 4.77 -3.30
CA LEU A 180 9.11 3.47 -2.64
C LEU A 180 8.11 3.43 -1.48
N THR A 181 7.98 4.53 -0.74
CA THR A 181 7.11 4.62 0.45
C THR A 181 5.71 5.17 0.15
N MET A 182 5.45 5.62 -1.08
CA MET A 182 4.16 6.15 -1.50
C MET A 182 3.04 5.15 -1.20
N ASN A 183 1.89 5.64 -0.71
CA ASN A 183 0.70 4.87 -0.32
C ASN A 183 0.86 3.92 0.90
N LEU A 184 2.07 3.63 1.42
CA LEU A 184 2.23 2.81 2.62
C LEU A 184 1.55 3.42 3.86
N PRO A 185 1.68 4.74 4.14
CA PRO A 185 0.95 5.37 5.25
C PRO A 185 -0.56 5.27 5.10
N ILE A 186 -1.07 5.36 3.87
CA ILE A 186 -2.51 5.23 3.58
C ILE A 186 -2.98 3.81 3.90
N ILE A 187 -2.26 2.79 3.47
CA ILE A 187 -2.57 1.39 3.79
C ILE A 187 -2.60 1.18 5.30
N ALA A 188 -1.59 1.66 6.04
CA ALA A 188 -1.54 1.55 7.49
C ALA A 188 -2.74 2.21 8.18
N THR A 189 -3.15 3.38 7.70
CA THR A 189 -4.31 4.10 8.24
C THR A 189 -5.61 3.35 7.95
N ILE A 190 -5.80 2.84 6.72
CA ILE A 190 -7.02 2.09 6.33
C ILE A 190 -7.13 0.79 7.14
N VAL A 191 -6.04 0.08 7.38
CA VAL A 191 -6.02 -1.12 8.24
C VAL A 191 -6.49 -0.79 9.65
N THR A 192 -6.01 0.32 10.23
CA THR A 192 -6.45 0.77 11.56
C THR A 192 -7.92 1.16 11.57
N LEU A 193 -8.39 1.89 10.54
CA LEU A 193 -9.80 2.23 10.38
C LEU A 193 -10.68 0.98 10.23
N GLY A 194 -10.23 -0.05 9.55
CA GLY A 194 -10.95 -1.31 9.40
C GLY A 194 -11.25 -1.98 10.74
N THR A 195 -10.26 -2.07 11.63
CA THR A 195 -10.46 -2.60 12.99
C THR A 195 -11.40 -1.75 13.82
N LEU A 196 -11.23 -0.43 13.81
CA LEU A 196 -12.08 0.48 14.56
C LEU A 196 -13.52 0.45 14.07
N THR A 197 -13.72 0.35 12.75
CA THR A 197 -15.07 0.20 12.16
C THR A 197 -15.70 -1.14 12.52
N GLY A 198 -14.92 -2.23 12.56
CA GLY A 198 -15.39 -3.53 13.05
C GLY A 198 -15.85 -3.45 14.51
N LEU A 199 -15.07 -2.81 15.38
CA LEU A 199 -15.43 -2.58 16.76
C LEU A 199 -16.69 -1.70 16.90
N LEU A 200 -16.81 -0.65 16.09
CA LEU A 200 -18.03 0.17 16.04
C LEU A 200 -19.25 -0.69 15.66
N GLY A 201 -19.09 -1.63 14.73
CA GLY A 201 -20.13 -2.58 14.35
C GLY A 201 -20.60 -3.46 15.49
N THR A 202 -19.68 -3.91 16.37
CA THR A 202 -20.10 -4.69 17.57
C THR A 202 -20.90 -3.86 18.55
N VAL A 203 -20.45 -2.64 18.82
CA VAL A 203 -21.17 -1.75 19.77
C VAL A 203 -22.55 -1.43 19.24
N THR A 204 -22.68 -1.07 17.95
CA THR A 204 -23.99 -0.76 17.35
C THR A 204 -24.91 -1.97 17.28
N GLY A 205 -24.38 -3.17 16.99
CA GLY A 205 -25.12 -4.43 16.99
C GLY A 205 -25.67 -4.75 18.39
N MET A 206 -24.85 -4.64 19.44
CA MET A 206 -25.29 -4.86 20.82
C MET A 206 -26.34 -3.82 21.28
N ILE A 207 -26.16 -2.54 20.94
CA ILE A 207 -27.15 -1.51 21.26
C ILE A 207 -28.50 -1.86 20.65
N ARG A 208 -28.55 -2.30 19.39
CA ARG A 208 -29.81 -2.74 18.74
C ARG A 208 -30.42 -3.94 19.43
N SER A 209 -29.61 -4.92 19.83
CA SER A 209 -30.07 -6.12 20.55
C SER A 209 -30.75 -5.76 21.86
N PHE A 210 -30.13 -4.91 22.67
CA PHE A 210 -30.73 -4.47 23.94
C PHE A 210 -31.93 -3.55 23.76
N ALA A 211 -31.94 -2.71 22.73
CA ALA A 211 -33.09 -1.87 22.41
C ALA A 211 -34.31 -2.72 22.02
N ALA A 212 -34.11 -3.77 21.22
CA ALA A 212 -35.17 -4.71 20.83
C ALA A 212 -35.70 -5.48 22.06
N LEU A 213 -34.82 -5.92 22.96
CA LEU A 213 -35.20 -6.58 24.21
C LEU A 213 -36.05 -5.66 25.13
N ALA A 214 -35.67 -4.38 25.23
CA ALA A 214 -36.38 -3.40 26.02
C ALA A 214 -37.78 -3.08 25.45
N ALA A 215 -37.89 -2.99 24.09
CA ALA A 215 -39.15 -2.69 23.42
C ALA A 215 -40.13 -3.88 23.42
N GLY A 216 -39.64 -5.12 23.34
CA GLY A 216 -40.43 -6.35 23.27
C GLY A 216 -40.84 -6.94 24.61
N GLY A 217 -40.69 -6.24 25.74
CA GLY A 217 -41.12 -6.73 27.08
C GLY A 217 -40.42 -8.01 27.53
N GLY A 218 -39.22 -8.30 27.05
CA GLY A 218 -38.40 -9.44 27.48
C GLY A 218 -38.55 -10.72 26.66
N GLY A 219 -39.36 -10.76 25.57
CA GLY A 219 -39.72 -11.99 24.86
C GLY A 219 -39.08 -12.20 23.49
N ASP A 220 -38.43 -11.22 22.86
CA ASP A 220 -37.90 -11.36 21.49
C ASP A 220 -36.46 -11.89 21.50
N SER A 221 -36.34 -13.20 21.78
CA SER A 221 -35.07 -13.93 21.72
C SER A 221 -34.45 -13.93 20.32
N LEU A 222 -35.28 -13.83 19.25
CA LEU A 222 -34.81 -13.81 17.87
C LEU A 222 -34.09 -12.48 17.53
N ALA A 223 -34.68 -11.36 17.93
CA ALA A 223 -34.08 -10.05 17.72
C ALA A 223 -32.75 -9.91 18.49
N LEU A 224 -32.70 -10.43 19.73
CA LEU A 224 -31.48 -10.47 20.53
C LEU A 224 -30.38 -11.29 19.84
N SER A 225 -30.70 -12.51 19.41
CA SER A 225 -29.76 -13.41 18.72
C SER A 225 -29.26 -12.79 17.41
N THR A 226 -30.15 -12.17 16.63
CA THR A 226 -29.80 -11.52 15.37
C THR A 226 -28.79 -10.37 15.60
N GLY A 227 -29.01 -9.51 16.56
CA GLY A 227 -28.12 -8.39 16.82
C GLY A 227 -26.75 -8.81 17.39
N ILE A 228 -26.70 -9.88 18.20
CA ILE A 228 -25.43 -10.46 18.64
C ILE A 228 -24.67 -11.06 17.44
N SER A 229 -25.36 -11.78 16.56
CA SER A 229 -24.76 -12.33 15.34
C SER A 229 -24.22 -11.22 14.42
N GLU A 230 -24.97 -10.14 14.22
CA GLU A 230 -24.53 -8.94 13.48
C GLU A 230 -23.22 -8.38 14.09
N ALA A 231 -23.16 -8.24 15.40
CA ALA A 231 -22.00 -7.73 16.11
C ALA A 231 -20.74 -8.60 15.87
N LEU A 232 -20.87 -9.91 16.00
CA LEU A 232 -19.76 -10.85 15.85
C LEU A 232 -19.22 -10.86 14.41
N ILE A 233 -20.08 -10.81 13.41
CA ILE A 233 -19.70 -10.77 11.99
C ILE A 233 -18.91 -9.50 11.67
N ASN A 234 -19.34 -8.35 12.16
CA ASN A 234 -18.65 -7.09 11.93
C ASN A 234 -17.23 -7.10 12.51
N THR A 235 -17.03 -7.76 13.64
CA THR A 235 -15.68 -7.93 14.23
C THR A 235 -14.83 -8.89 13.41
N GLU A 236 -15.38 -10.00 12.95
CA GLU A 236 -14.63 -10.99 12.17
C GLU A 236 -14.13 -10.39 10.86
N ILE A 237 -14.99 -9.69 10.11
CA ILE A 237 -14.62 -9.02 8.86
C ILE A 237 -13.63 -7.88 9.13
N GLY A 238 -13.83 -7.11 10.20
CA GLY A 238 -12.90 -6.04 10.60
C GLY A 238 -11.50 -6.58 10.94
N ARG A 239 -11.41 -7.73 11.61
CA ARG A 239 -10.14 -8.41 11.90
C ARG A 239 -9.47 -8.98 10.65
N ALA A 240 -10.24 -9.45 9.67
CA ALA A 240 -9.68 -9.93 8.41
C ALA A 240 -8.83 -8.85 7.72
N SER A 241 -9.26 -7.58 7.79
CA SER A 241 -8.50 -6.43 7.26
C SER A 241 -7.16 -6.20 7.97
N CYS A 242 -6.99 -6.70 9.21
CA CYS A 242 -5.76 -6.54 9.99
C CYS A 242 -4.75 -7.66 9.80
N ARG A 243 -5.18 -8.85 9.37
CA ARG A 243 -4.31 -10.03 9.26
C ARG A 243 -3.21 -9.87 8.20
N GLU A 244 -3.36 -8.93 7.29
CA GLU A 244 -2.37 -8.60 6.26
C GLU A 244 -1.14 -7.85 6.79
N ARG A 245 -1.07 -7.54 8.08
CA ARG A 245 0.06 -6.80 8.67
C ARG A 245 1.34 -7.64 8.81
N VAL A 246 1.31 -8.93 8.58
CA VAL A 246 2.45 -9.84 8.69
C VAL A 246 2.93 -10.29 7.32
#